data_4211588ec79f67b898ba9d6bb1c81746
#
_entry.id   4211588ec79f67b898ba9d6bb1c81746
#
_cell.length_a   1.000
_cell.length_b   1.000
_cell.length_c   1.000
_cell.angle_alpha   90.00
_cell.angle_beta   90.00
_cell.angle_gamma   90.00
#
_symmetry.space_group_name_H-M   'P 1'
#
loop_
_entity.id
_entity.type
_entity.pdbx_description
1 polymer ?
#
loop_
_entity_poly.entity_id
_entity_poly.type
_entity_poly.pdbx_seq_one_letter_code
_entity_poly.pdbx_strand_id
1 'polypeptide(L)'
;MKSLIEIPKTMKALVLHEIGKLTLDEVPVEPLRPGTVLVKIKACGICSSDVERVFINGTYHFPTIPGHEFSGQIVAVGDDVDESLLGRRTCVFPMLPCFECPSCKKQQYAQCSHYDYFGSRRDGGYAEYLVVPTWNLVLFDDDLSYDVAAMCEPAAVGIHANG
;
A
#
# COMPACT_ATOMS: atom_id res chain seq x y z
N MET A 1 -4.04 -19.17 7.33
CA MET A 1 -2.90 -18.21 7.33
C MET A 1 -1.57 -18.95 7.32
N LYS A 2 -0.64 -18.62 6.39
CA LYS A 2 0.76 -19.09 6.38
C LYS A 2 1.72 -17.91 6.38
N SER A 3 2.89 -18.06 7.00
CA SER A 3 3.88 -16.99 7.14
C SER A 3 5.30 -17.54 7.05
N LEU A 4 6.22 -16.74 6.47
CA LEU A 4 7.67 -17.01 6.43
C LEU A 4 8.40 -16.55 7.69
N ILE A 5 7.76 -15.69 8.47
CA ILE A 5 8.33 -15.07 9.67
C ILE A 5 7.34 -15.15 10.83
N GLU A 6 7.81 -15.01 12.04
CA GLU A 6 6.93 -14.66 13.15
C GLU A 6 6.44 -13.21 12.94
N ILE A 7 5.13 -13.04 12.79
CA ILE A 7 4.54 -11.73 12.56
C ILE A 7 4.60 -10.95 13.87
N PRO A 8 5.27 -9.77 13.91
CA PRO A 8 5.33 -8.96 15.11
C PRO A 8 3.94 -8.42 15.47
N LYS A 9 3.70 -8.19 16.76
CA LYS A 9 2.44 -7.59 17.23
C LYS A 9 2.36 -6.12 16.91
N THR A 10 3.51 -5.44 16.92
CA THR A 10 3.67 -4.00 16.65
C THR A 10 4.76 -3.77 15.60
N MET A 11 4.75 -2.61 14.99
CA MET A 11 5.71 -2.17 13.97
C MET A 11 5.98 -0.68 14.10
N LYS A 12 7.09 -0.22 13.55
CA LYS A 12 7.36 1.22 13.39
C LYS A 12 6.65 1.75 12.16
N ALA A 13 6.04 2.93 12.31
CA ALA A 13 5.42 3.65 11.21
C ALA A 13 5.55 5.16 11.39
N LEU A 14 5.59 5.91 10.30
CA LEU A 14 5.43 7.37 10.32
C LEU A 14 3.94 7.69 10.34
N VAL A 15 3.47 8.22 11.45
CA VAL A 15 2.05 8.49 11.69
C VAL A 15 1.79 10.00 11.63
N LEU A 16 0.89 10.40 10.76
CA LEU A 16 0.40 11.78 10.67
C LEU A 16 -0.80 11.93 11.61
N HIS A 17 -0.60 12.60 12.74
CA HIS A 17 -1.63 12.84 13.75
C HIS A 17 -2.50 14.06 13.47
N GLU A 18 -1.92 15.07 12.86
CA GLU A 18 -2.54 16.31 12.40
C GLU A 18 -1.61 17.00 11.40
N ILE A 19 -2.06 18.02 10.71
CA ILE A 19 -1.23 18.77 9.76
C ILE A 19 0.04 19.27 10.46
N GLY A 20 1.20 18.96 9.88
CA GLY A 20 2.51 19.32 10.43
C GLY A 20 3.04 18.41 11.53
N LYS A 21 2.28 17.41 11.98
CA LYS A 21 2.70 16.51 13.06
C LYS A 21 2.82 15.07 12.57
N LEU A 22 3.92 14.79 11.91
CA LEU A 22 4.34 13.45 11.48
C LEU A 22 5.37 12.90 12.48
N THR A 23 5.08 11.78 13.14
CA THR A 23 5.96 11.17 14.15
C THR A 23 6.26 9.71 13.83
N LEU A 24 7.40 9.21 14.29
CA LEU A 24 7.73 7.79 14.22
C LEU A 24 7.14 7.11 15.46
N ASP A 25 6.11 6.32 15.25
CA ASP A 25 5.37 5.66 16.31
C ASP A 25 5.49 4.14 16.23
N GLU A 26 5.20 3.47 17.33
CA GLU A 26 4.98 2.04 17.38
C GLU A 26 3.47 1.77 17.32
N VAL A 27 3.03 1.09 16.27
CA VAL A 27 1.62 0.82 16.01
C VAL A 27 1.36 -0.68 15.86
N PRO A 28 0.14 -1.18 16.13
CA PRO A 28 -0.19 -2.58 15.88
C PRO A 28 -0.03 -2.97 14.41
N VAL A 29 0.45 -4.19 14.14
CA VAL A 29 0.35 -4.79 12.80
C VAL A 29 -1.09 -5.23 12.58
N GLU A 30 -1.70 -4.78 11.47
CA GLU A 30 -3.07 -5.15 11.13
C GLU A 30 -3.17 -6.68 10.92
N PRO A 31 -4.19 -7.35 11.46
CA PRO A 31 -4.38 -8.78 11.24
C PRO A 31 -4.74 -9.08 9.78
N LEU A 32 -4.20 -10.18 9.24
CA LEU A 32 -4.58 -10.67 7.92
C LEU A 32 -6.05 -11.06 7.89
N ARG A 33 -6.68 -10.77 6.74
CA ARG A 33 -8.04 -11.16 6.39
C ARG A 33 -8.02 -12.13 5.19
N PRO A 34 -9.08 -12.87 4.93
CA PRO A 34 -9.21 -13.63 3.69
C PRO A 34 -8.94 -12.75 2.46
N GLY A 35 -8.25 -13.28 1.46
CA GLY A 35 -7.89 -12.56 0.24
C GLY A 35 -6.80 -11.50 0.37
N THR A 36 -6.13 -11.38 1.54
CA THR A 36 -5.06 -10.41 1.78
C THR A 36 -3.71 -11.07 2.06
N VAL A 37 -2.66 -10.31 1.83
CA VAL A 37 -1.27 -10.68 2.17
C VAL A 37 -0.66 -9.64 3.10
N LEU A 38 0.35 -10.02 3.89
CA LEU A 38 1.19 -9.11 4.63
C LEU A 38 2.46 -8.83 3.81
N VAL A 39 2.65 -7.59 3.43
CA VAL A 39 3.84 -7.12 2.74
C VAL A 39 4.80 -6.50 3.75
N LYS A 40 6.02 -7.02 3.84
CA LYS A 40 7.13 -6.34 4.52
C LYS A 40 7.69 -5.29 3.59
N ILE A 41 7.43 -4.02 3.89
CA ILE A 41 7.86 -2.89 3.08
C ILE A 41 9.39 -2.83 3.05
N LYS A 42 9.95 -2.59 1.87
CA LYS A 42 11.39 -2.48 1.62
C LYS A 42 11.81 -1.11 1.10
N ALA A 43 10.91 -0.47 0.33
CA ALA A 43 11.09 0.87 -0.16
C ALA A 43 9.74 1.56 -0.29
N CYS A 44 9.70 2.85 0.00
CA CYS A 44 8.54 3.70 -0.24
C CYS A 44 9.01 5.08 -0.70
N GLY A 45 8.52 5.53 -1.86
CA GLY A 45 8.76 6.85 -2.41
C GLY A 45 8.03 7.94 -1.63
N ILE A 46 8.45 9.18 -1.82
CA ILE A 46 7.80 10.38 -1.27
C ILE A 46 7.22 11.17 -2.44
N CYS A 47 5.91 11.09 -2.61
CA CYS A 47 5.19 11.88 -3.60
C CYS A 47 5.05 13.33 -3.13
N SER A 48 4.97 14.28 -4.08
CA SER A 48 4.63 15.66 -3.75
C SER A 48 3.30 15.78 -3.02
N SER A 49 2.34 14.91 -3.32
CA SER A 49 1.06 14.85 -2.63
C SER A 49 1.17 14.43 -1.15
N ASP A 50 2.19 13.65 -0.77
CA ASP A 50 2.45 13.34 0.64
C ASP A 50 2.96 14.57 1.39
N VAL A 51 3.81 15.39 0.75
CA VAL A 51 4.28 16.66 1.31
C VAL A 51 3.09 17.61 1.55
N GLU A 52 2.20 17.74 0.58
CA GLU A 52 0.98 18.55 0.73
C GLU A 52 0.07 18.01 1.85
N ARG A 53 -0.12 16.69 1.94
CA ARG A 53 -0.93 16.08 3.01
C ARG A 53 -0.32 16.32 4.40
N VAL A 54 0.98 16.17 4.51
CA VAL A 54 1.66 16.34 5.79
C VAL A 54 1.64 17.78 6.26
N PHE A 55 1.89 18.76 5.39
CA PHE A 55 2.16 20.14 5.80
C PHE A 55 1.05 21.16 5.49
N ILE A 56 0.09 20.84 4.61
CA ILE A 56 -0.85 21.83 4.07
C ILE A 56 -2.31 21.37 4.19
N ASN A 57 -2.65 20.24 3.55
CA ASN A 57 -4.05 19.86 3.30
C ASN A 57 -4.58 18.81 4.28
N GLY A 58 -3.69 18.05 4.93
CA GLY A 58 -4.08 16.88 5.72
C GLY A 58 -4.52 15.69 4.86
N THR A 59 -5.10 14.71 5.53
CA THR A 59 -5.67 13.50 4.94
C THR A 59 -7.17 13.41 5.22
N TYR A 60 -7.83 12.35 4.73
CA TYR A 60 -9.26 12.15 4.95
C TYR A 60 -9.63 11.85 6.40
N HIS A 61 -8.69 11.37 7.18
CA HIS A 61 -8.82 11.13 8.63
C HIS A 61 -7.46 11.21 9.33
N PHE A 62 -7.48 11.41 10.64
CA PHE A 62 -6.32 11.33 11.52
C PHE A 62 -6.58 10.35 12.68
N PRO A 63 -5.57 9.61 13.16
CA PRO A 63 -4.25 9.49 12.56
C PRO A 63 -4.27 8.71 11.25
N THR A 64 -3.26 8.89 10.39
CA THR A 64 -3.08 8.16 9.13
C THR A 64 -1.60 7.89 8.90
N ILE A 65 -1.23 6.73 8.35
CA ILE A 65 0.11 6.44 7.86
C ILE A 65 0.15 6.78 6.37
N PRO A 66 0.93 7.81 5.93
CA PRO A 66 1.04 8.17 4.52
C PRO A 66 1.87 7.16 3.70
N GLY A 67 2.14 7.50 2.43
CA GLY A 67 2.97 6.72 1.51
C GLY A 67 2.14 5.77 0.63
N HIS A 68 2.27 5.93 -0.69
CA HIS A 68 1.51 5.14 -1.68
C HIS A 68 2.36 4.63 -2.84
N GLU A 69 3.65 4.95 -2.87
CA GLU A 69 4.64 4.53 -3.86
C GLU A 69 5.57 3.48 -3.23
N PHE A 70 5.12 2.25 -3.02
CA PHE A 70 5.89 1.30 -2.22
C PHE A 70 6.04 -0.08 -2.84
N SER A 71 7.10 -0.74 -2.43
CA SER A 71 7.44 -2.11 -2.79
C SER A 71 7.88 -2.91 -1.55
N GLY A 72 7.77 -4.21 -1.63
CA GLY A 72 8.16 -5.08 -0.54
C GLY A 72 8.11 -6.56 -0.88
N GLN A 73 8.23 -7.38 0.15
CA GLN A 73 8.17 -8.84 0.06
C GLN A 73 6.92 -9.35 0.78
N ILE A 74 6.21 -10.26 0.17
CA ILE A 74 5.08 -10.94 0.77
C ILE A 74 5.60 -11.94 1.81
N VAL A 75 5.33 -11.67 3.09
CA VAL A 75 5.85 -12.48 4.21
C VAL A 75 4.80 -13.36 4.86
N ALA A 76 3.53 -13.07 4.64
CA ALA A 76 2.43 -13.93 5.07
C ALA A 76 1.22 -13.80 4.13
N VAL A 77 0.41 -14.85 4.07
CA VAL A 77 -0.82 -14.91 3.26
C VAL A 77 -2.00 -15.28 4.17
N GLY A 78 -3.13 -14.61 3.92
CA GLY A 78 -4.40 -14.91 4.57
C GLY A 78 -5.03 -16.21 4.07
N ASP A 79 -6.18 -16.56 4.63
CA ASP A 79 -6.97 -17.68 4.13
C ASP A 79 -7.47 -17.37 2.70
N ASP A 80 -7.64 -18.41 1.90
CA ASP A 80 -8.04 -18.35 0.48
C ASP A 80 -7.04 -17.63 -0.45
N VAL A 81 -5.80 -17.42 -0.02
CA VAL A 81 -4.72 -16.86 -0.82
C VAL A 81 -3.74 -17.96 -1.24
N ASP A 82 -3.33 -17.94 -2.52
CA ASP A 82 -2.35 -18.87 -3.05
C ASP A 82 -1.01 -18.74 -2.31
N GLU A 83 -0.56 -19.83 -1.69
CA GLU A 83 0.69 -19.91 -0.94
C GLU A 83 1.94 -19.67 -1.80
N SER A 84 1.85 -19.85 -3.11
CA SER A 84 2.94 -19.54 -4.04
C SER A 84 3.33 -18.06 -4.05
N LEU A 85 2.49 -17.18 -3.49
CA LEU A 85 2.81 -15.76 -3.28
C LEU A 85 3.79 -15.52 -2.13
N LEU A 86 3.95 -16.48 -1.20
CA LEU A 86 4.92 -16.34 -0.11
C LEU A 86 6.34 -16.15 -0.64
N GLY A 87 7.02 -15.14 -0.14
CA GLY A 87 8.37 -14.79 -0.53
C GLY A 87 8.46 -13.99 -1.82
N ARG A 88 7.37 -13.89 -2.61
CA ARG A 88 7.36 -13.09 -3.85
C ARG A 88 7.54 -11.60 -3.54
N ARG A 89 8.14 -10.92 -4.48
CA ARG A 89 8.40 -9.48 -4.47
C ARG A 89 7.25 -8.77 -5.18
N THR A 90 6.81 -7.64 -4.63
CA THR A 90 5.69 -6.89 -5.18
C THR A 90 5.88 -5.38 -5.00
N CYS A 91 5.51 -4.59 -5.99
CA CYS A 91 5.00 -3.25 -5.76
C CYS A 91 3.47 -3.32 -5.66
N VAL A 92 2.84 -2.24 -5.23
CA VAL A 92 1.42 -2.25 -4.92
C VAL A 92 0.71 -1.13 -5.67
N PHE A 93 -0.34 -1.49 -6.39
CA PHE A 93 -1.27 -0.52 -6.96
C PHE A 93 -2.08 0.11 -5.81
N PRO A 94 -1.96 1.42 -5.54
CA PRO A 94 -2.45 1.98 -4.28
C PRO A 94 -3.95 2.20 -4.22
N MET A 95 -4.66 2.21 -5.36
CA MET A 95 -6.11 2.42 -5.38
C MET A 95 -6.85 1.11 -5.12
N LEU A 96 -7.88 1.17 -4.28
CA LEU A 96 -8.77 0.06 -3.96
C LEU A 96 -10.18 0.40 -4.47
N PRO A 97 -10.60 -0.14 -5.63
CA PRO A 97 -11.95 0.08 -6.14
C PRO A 97 -12.99 -0.67 -5.30
N CYS A 98 -14.21 -0.18 -5.28
CA CYS A 98 -15.30 -0.83 -4.54
C CYS A 98 -15.84 -2.09 -5.23
N PHE A 99 -15.51 -2.34 -6.50
CA PHE A 99 -15.98 -3.45 -7.35
C PHE A 99 -17.51 -3.52 -7.62
N GLU A 100 -18.31 -2.63 -7.04
CA GLU A 100 -19.78 -2.69 -7.07
C GLU A 100 -20.41 -1.57 -7.89
N CYS A 101 -19.78 -0.39 -7.97
CA CYS A 101 -20.34 0.75 -8.68
C CYS A 101 -20.39 0.52 -10.21
N PRO A 102 -21.19 1.31 -10.96
CA PRO A 102 -21.33 1.16 -12.42
C PRO A 102 -19.99 1.21 -13.18
N SER A 103 -19.05 2.04 -12.74
CA SER A 103 -17.70 2.13 -13.35
C SER A 103 -16.89 0.88 -13.09
N CYS A 104 -16.90 0.34 -11.86
CA CYS A 104 -16.21 -0.90 -11.52
C CYS A 104 -16.78 -2.10 -12.31
N LYS A 105 -18.08 -2.19 -12.48
CA LYS A 105 -18.73 -3.25 -13.30
C LYS A 105 -18.28 -3.21 -14.77
N LYS A 106 -17.84 -2.05 -15.25
CA LYS A 106 -17.26 -1.87 -16.59
C LYS A 106 -15.73 -1.95 -16.59
N GLN A 107 -15.11 -2.34 -15.47
CA GLN A 107 -13.65 -2.39 -15.27
C GLN A 107 -12.96 -1.02 -15.42
N GLN A 108 -13.70 0.06 -15.29
CA GLN A 108 -13.19 1.43 -15.29
C GLN A 108 -12.84 1.85 -13.85
N TYR A 109 -11.89 1.16 -13.25
CA TYR A 109 -11.57 1.27 -11.83
C TYR A 109 -11.11 2.67 -11.41
N ALA A 110 -10.38 3.38 -12.26
CA ALA A 110 -9.96 4.76 -12.01
C ALA A 110 -11.15 5.75 -11.86
N GLN A 111 -12.34 5.36 -12.34
CA GLN A 111 -13.58 6.13 -12.23
C GLN A 111 -14.49 5.63 -11.09
N CYS A 112 -13.96 4.83 -10.16
CA CYS A 112 -14.71 4.33 -9.03
C CYS A 112 -15.20 5.49 -8.14
N SER A 113 -16.50 5.56 -7.90
CA SER A 113 -17.09 6.62 -7.06
C SER A 113 -16.88 6.42 -5.55
N HIS A 114 -16.48 5.20 -5.14
CA HIS A 114 -16.31 4.78 -3.74
C HIS A 114 -14.94 4.10 -3.54
N TYR A 115 -13.91 4.61 -4.21
CA TYR A 115 -12.57 4.02 -4.06
C TYR A 115 -11.97 4.35 -2.70
N ASP A 116 -11.10 3.46 -2.24
CA ASP A 116 -10.18 3.69 -1.16
C ASP A 116 -8.76 3.86 -1.71
N TYR A 117 -7.81 4.37 -0.93
CA TYR A 117 -6.46 4.65 -1.42
C TYR A 117 -5.45 4.58 -0.29
N PHE A 118 -4.42 3.76 -0.46
CA PHE A 118 -3.33 3.66 0.49
C PHE A 118 -2.63 5.01 0.68
N GLY A 119 -2.25 5.32 1.93
CA GLY A 119 -1.52 6.53 2.28
C GLY A 119 -2.35 7.81 2.36
N SER A 120 -3.67 7.75 2.17
CA SER A 120 -4.55 8.91 2.29
C SER A 120 -5.93 8.60 2.87
N ARG A 121 -6.66 7.64 2.30
CA ARG A 121 -7.99 7.19 2.79
C ARG A 121 -7.87 6.03 3.76
N ARG A 122 -6.76 5.35 3.72
CA ARG A 122 -6.32 4.31 4.65
C ARG A 122 -4.81 4.35 4.81
N ASP A 123 -4.29 3.64 5.79
CA ASP A 123 -2.86 3.54 6.06
C ASP A 123 -2.07 3.04 4.86
N GLY A 124 -0.87 3.60 4.68
CA GLY A 124 0.00 3.37 3.55
C GLY A 124 1.38 2.82 3.91
N GLY A 125 2.33 3.05 3.00
CA GLY A 125 3.64 2.39 2.96
C GLY A 125 4.71 2.98 3.87
N TYR A 126 4.48 4.08 4.60
CA TYR A 126 5.47 4.58 5.57
C TYR A 126 5.44 3.78 6.87
N ALA A 127 5.44 2.47 6.75
CA ALA A 127 5.41 1.47 7.82
C ALA A 127 6.32 0.29 7.49
N GLU A 128 6.67 -0.53 8.47
CA GLU A 128 7.45 -1.74 8.22
C GLU A 128 6.63 -2.85 7.53
N TYR A 129 5.32 -2.88 7.76
CA TYR A 129 4.40 -3.87 7.20
C TYR A 129 3.09 -3.22 6.79
N LEU A 130 2.44 -3.81 5.76
CA LEU A 130 1.10 -3.40 5.33
C LEU A 130 0.30 -4.62 4.89
N VAL A 131 -0.97 -4.68 5.29
CA VAL A 131 -1.92 -5.68 4.79
C VAL A 131 -2.51 -5.18 3.47
N VAL A 132 -2.33 -5.98 2.41
CA VAL A 132 -2.67 -5.63 1.03
C VAL A 132 -3.57 -6.69 0.42
N PRO A 133 -4.71 -6.33 -0.21
CA PRO A 133 -5.50 -7.28 -0.99
C PRO A 133 -4.69 -7.83 -2.18
N THR A 134 -4.88 -9.10 -2.51
CA THR A 134 -4.15 -9.75 -3.62
C THR A 134 -4.37 -9.06 -4.95
N TRP A 135 -5.52 -8.44 -5.18
CA TRP A 135 -5.83 -7.67 -6.39
C TRP A 135 -4.88 -6.48 -6.63
N ASN A 136 -4.34 -5.92 -5.55
CA ASN A 136 -3.44 -4.75 -5.62
C ASN A 136 -1.96 -5.11 -5.87
N LEU A 137 -1.62 -6.41 -5.91
CA LEU A 137 -0.24 -6.86 -6.07
C LEU A 137 0.21 -6.77 -7.52
N VAL A 138 1.39 -6.19 -7.74
CA VAL A 138 2.11 -6.20 -9.02
C VAL A 138 3.44 -6.87 -8.77
N LEU A 139 3.51 -8.17 -9.08
CA LEU A 139 4.71 -8.99 -8.85
C LEU A 139 5.82 -8.59 -9.80
N PHE A 140 7.06 -8.65 -9.35
CA PHE A 140 8.24 -8.43 -10.15
C PHE A 140 9.36 -9.42 -9.81
N ASP A 141 10.32 -9.55 -10.71
CA ASP A 141 11.42 -10.54 -10.63
C ASP A 141 12.60 -10.03 -9.80
N ASP A 142 13.51 -10.92 -9.43
CA ASP A 142 14.61 -10.67 -8.50
C ASP A 142 15.70 -9.73 -9.03
N ASP A 143 15.76 -9.51 -10.35
CA ASP A 143 16.70 -8.62 -11.01
C ASP A 143 16.37 -7.12 -10.80
N LEU A 144 15.13 -6.80 -10.42
CA LEU A 144 14.71 -5.43 -10.14
C LEU A 144 14.84 -5.12 -8.63
N SER A 145 15.51 -4.02 -8.27
CA SER A 145 15.60 -3.60 -6.87
C SER A 145 14.25 -3.11 -6.31
N TYR A 146 14.07 -3.17 -4.99
CA TYR A 146 12.85 -2.64 -4.36
C TYR A 146 12.69 -1.13 -4.58
N ASP A 147 13.79 -0.37 -4.57
CA ASP A 147 13.76 1.08 -4.81
C ASP A 147 13.22 1.39 -6.22
N VAL A 148 13.70 0.66 -7.23
CA VAL A 148 13.20 0.81 -8.61
C VAL A 148 11.76 0.34 -8.72
N ALA A 149 11.38 -0.77 -8.07
CA ALA A 149 10.00 -1.26 -8.09
C ALA A 149 9.02 -0.30 -7.38
N ALA A 150 9.46 0.43 -6.35
CA ALA A 150 8.64 1.46 -5.71
C ALA A 150 8.28 2.62 -6.67
N MET A 151 9.09 2.84 -7.73
CA MET A 151 8.81 3.83 -8.79
C MET A 151 7.72 3.38 -9.77
N CYS A 152 7.13 2.19 -9.62
CA CYS A 152 6.09 1.69 -10.51
C CYS A 152 4.86 2.60 -10.54
N GLU A 153 4.45 3.11 -9.39
CA GLU A 153 3.31 4.02 -9.27
C GLU A 153 3.56 5.36 -10.00
N PRO A 154 4.60 6.15 -9.68
CA PRO A 154 4.85 7.41 -10.38
C PRO A 154 5.17 7.21 -11.87
N ALA A 155 5.80 6.09 -12.26
CA ALA A 155 6.01 5.76 -13.67
C ALA A 155 4.68 5.54 -14.40
N ALA A 156 3.72 4.85 -13.77
CA ALA A 156 2.38 4.65 -14.34
C ALA A 156 1.64 5.98 -14.54
N VAL A 157 1.76 6.93 -13.60
CA VAL A 157 1.23 8.29 -13.75
C VAL A 157 1.85 9.00 -14.96
N GLY A 158 3.19 8.92 -15.11
CA GLY A 158 3.91 9.51 -16.24
C GLY A 158 3.50 8.92 -17.59
N ILE A 159 3.35 7.60 -17.66
CA ILE A 159 2.90 6.91 -18.88
C ILE A 159 1.47 7.30 -19.22
N HIS A 160 0.57 7.30 -18.24
CA HIS A 160 -0.84 7.67 -18.47
C HIS A 160 -1.02 9.12 -18.93
N ALA A 161 -0.19 10.04 -18.44
CA ALA A 161 -0.25 11.44 -18.84
C ALA A 161 0.23 11.69 -20.28
N ASN A 162 0.97 10.76 -20.89
CA ASN A 162 1.54 10.89 -22.25
C ASN A 162 0.87 9.95 -23.27
N GLY A 163 -0.19 9.21 -22.89
CA GLY A 163 -0.87 8.22 -23.72
C GLY A 163 -2.19 8.69 -24.35
#